data_2eb5a0704a94cd54fe5f636311b3a604
#
_entry.id   2eb5a0704a94cd54fe5f636311b3a604
#
_cell.length_a   1.000
_cell.length_b   1.000
_cell.length_c   1.000
_cell.angle_alpha   90.00
_cell.angle_beta   90.00
_cell.angle_gamma   90.00
#
_symmetry.space_group_name_H-M   'P 1'
#
loop_
_entity.id
_entity.type
_entity.pdbx_description
1 polymer ?
#
loop_
_entity_poly.entity_id
_entity_poly.type
_entity_poly.pdbx_seq_one_letter_code
_entity_poly.pdbx_strand_id
1 'polypeptide(L)'
;MASEPGEQTLILVFDTPQTLHQISVEVEEPDVSRTQELQVSVSHDGGQTYRELRRQDYIFSPPGTTFEREAWVVMAEGVTHLHLWLKPDKGGKPCRATLTALVLKTAPSEVMP
;
A
#
# COMPACT_ATOMS: atom_id res chain seq x y z
N MET A 1 8.55 -8.21 -7.40
CA MET A 1 7.62 -7.09 -7.42
C MET A 1 8.20 -5.90 -8.16
N ALA A 2 9.08 -5.12 -7.60
CA ALA A 2 9.72 -4.04 -8.35
C ALA A 2 10.87 -4.58 -9.20
N SER A 3 10.98 -4.14 -10.45
CA SER A 3 12.06 -4.54 -11.34
C SER A 3 13.33 -3.69 -11.12
N GLU A 4 13.19 -2.54 -10.47
CA GLU A 4 14.28 -1.59 -10.27
C GLU A 4 14.40 -1.21 -8.78
N PRO A 5 15.63 -0.84 -8.33
CA PRO A 5 15.78 -0.27 -7.00
C PRO A 5 15.10 1.10 -6.92
N GLY A 6 14.76 1.53 -5.71
CA GLY A 6 14.23 2.84 -5.44
C GLY A 6 12.74 2.85 -5.13
N GLU A 7 12.21 4.04 -4.94
CA GLU A 7 10.81 4.24 -4.61
C GLU A 7 9.91 3.74 -5.74
N GLN A 8 8.80 3.13 -5.35
CA GLN A 8 7.81 2.60 -6.28
C GLN A 8 6.42 3.13 -5.93
N THR A 9 5.62 3.33 -6.96
CA THR A 9 4.25 3.81 -6.81
C THR A 9 3.32 2.90 -7.61
N LEU A 10 2.22 2.50 -6.98
CA LEU A 10 1.15 1.75 -7.62
C LEU A 10 -0.14 2.55 -7.48
N ILE A 11 -0.83 2.78 -8.59
CA ILE A 11 -2.12 3.49 -8.58
C ILE A 11 -3.18 2.55 -9.11
N LEU A 12 -4.21 2.32 -8.33
CA LEU A 12 -5.38 1.57 -8.75
C LEU A 12 -6.52 2.54 -9.04
N VAL A 13 -7.13 2.39 -10.21
CA VAL A 13 -8.26 3.21 -10.64
C VAL A 13 -9.49 2.33 -10.63
N PHE A 14 -10.54 2.79 -9.95
CA PHE A 14 -11.80 2.05 -9.90
C PHE A 14 -12.76 2.58 -10.97
N ASP A 15 -13.39 1.66 -11.71
CA ASP A 15 -14.35 2.03 -12.75
C ASP A 15 -15.53 2.81 -12.19
N THR A 16 -15.95 2.43 -10.99
CA THR A 16 -16.97 3.16 -10.23
C THR A 16 -16.44 3.43 -8.83
N PRO A 17 -16.87 4.52 -8.18
CA PRO A 17 -16.41 4.79 -6.81
C PRO A 17 -16.70 3.63 -5.87
N GLN A 18 -15.76 3.31 -5.01
CA GLN A 18 -15.84 2.19 -4.09
C GLN A 18 -15.75 2.66 -2.64
N THR A 19 -16.41 1.93 -1.76
CA THR A 19 -16.20 2.07 -0.33
C THR A 19 -15.17 1.02 0.08
N LEU A 20 -14.06 1.46 0.66
CA LEU A 20 -13.03 0.55 1.16
C LEU A 20 -13.33 0.21 2.61
N HIS A 21 -13.36 -1.09 2.93
CA HIS A 21 -13.61 -1.61 4.28
C HIS A 21 -12.36 -2.15 4.93
N GLN A 22 -11.45 -2.71 4.14
CA GLN A 22 -10.23 -3.30 4.67
C GLN A 22 -9.14 -3.28 3.59
N ILE A 23 -7.92 -3.03 4.04
CA ILE A 23 -6.72 -3.09 3.21
C ILE A 23 -5.77 -4.07 3.87
N SER A 24 -5.35 -5.10 3.15
CA SER A 24 -4.39 -6.09 3.63
C SER A 24 -3.16 -6.09 2.75
N VAL A 25 -1.98 -6.10 3.35
CA VAL A 25 -0.72 -6.16 2.64
C VAL A 25 0.14 -7.27 3.20
N GLU A 26 0.94 -7.88 2.33
CA GLU A 26 1.99 -8.82 2.71
C GLU A 26 3.28 -8.39 2.05
N VAL A 27 4.36 -8.36 2.83
CA VAL A 27 5.68 -8.00 2.34
C VAL A 27 6.69 -9.04 2.83
N GLU A 28 7.68 -9.33 1.99
CA GLU A 28 8.68 -10.35 2.30
C GLU A 28 10.06 -9.88 1.88
N GLU A 29 11.05 -10.09 2.76
CA GLU A 29 12.45 -9.83 2.46
C GLU A 29 13.31 -10.91 3.09
N PRO A 30 13.77 -11.91 2.31
CA PRO A 30 14.55 -13.01 2.87
C PRO A 30 16.04 -12.71 3.06
N ASP A 31 16.56 -11.68 2.42
CA ASP A 31 18.02 -11.52 2.28
C ASP A 31 18.62 -10.28 2.90
N VAL A 32 17.93 -9.16 2.91
CA VAL A 32 18.52 -7.85 3.24
C VAL A 32 17.89 -7.26 4.49
N SER A 33 18.72 -6.90 5.47
CA SER A 33 18.25 -6.14 6.64
C SER A 33 17.93 -4.71 6.20
N ARG A 34 16.69 -4.29 6.39
CA ARG A 34 16.21 -2.97 5.98
C ARG A 34 14.89 -2.63 6.62
N THR A 35 14.52 -1.36 6.53
CA THR A 35 13.19 -0.89 6.95
C THR A 35 12.47 -0.34 5.72
N GLN A 36 11.48 -1.07 5.23
CA GLN A 36 10.67 -0.62 4.11
C GLN A 36 9.52 0.24 4.63
N GLU A 37 9.34 1.40 4.01
CA GLU A 37 8.24 2.31 4.32
C GLU A 37 7.13 2.14 3.30
N LEU A 38 5.88 2.15 3.77
CA LEU A 38 4.70 2.00 2.94
C LEU A 38 3.69 3.06 3.31
N GLN A 39 3.09 3.69 2.31
CA GLN A 39 2.05 4.70 2.50
C GLN A 39 0.88 4.40 1.57
N VAL A 40 -0.33 4.40 2.12
CA VAL A 40 -1.56 4.20 1.36
C VAL A 40 -2.39 5.47 1.43
N SER A 41 -2.76 5.98 0.26
CA SER A 41 -3.59 7.18 0.13
C SER A 41 -4.74 6.91 -0.82
N VAL A 42 -5.82 7.66 -0.65
CA VAL A 42 -6.99 7.54 -1.51
C VAL A 42 -7.39 8.89 -2.07
N SER A 43 -8.02 8.85 -3.24
CA SER A 43 -8.62 10.01 -3.86
C SER A 43 -10.13 9.79 -4.00
N HIS A 44 -10.89 10.86 -3.82
CA HIS A 44 -12.35 10.86 -3.99
C HIS A 44 -12.76 11.74 -5.17
N ASP A 45 -11.81 12.31 -5.89
CA ASP A 45 -12.05 13.33 -6.92
C ASP A 45 -11.34 13.04 -8.23
N GLY A 46 -11.18 11.77 -8.56
CA GLY A 46 -10.57 11.37 -9.82
C GLY A 46 -9.06 11.49 -9.86
N GLY A 47 -8.41 11.47 -8.69
CA GLY A 47 -6.95 11.54 -8.62
C GLY A 47 -6.40 12.96 -8.55
N GLN A 48 -7.24 13.96 -8.36
CA GLN A 48 -6.79 15.35 -8.26
C GLN A 48 -6.16 15.63 -6.90
N THR A 49 -6.74 15.09 -5.83
CA THR A 49 -6.18 15.19 -4.48
C THR A 49 -6.20 13.82 -3.80
N TYR A 50 -5.27 13.61 -2.88
CA TYR A 50 -5.14 12.36 -2.14
C TYR A 50 -5.10 12.63 -0.66
N ARG A 51 -5.68 11.69 0.12
CA ARG A 51 -5.65 11.71 1.57
C ARG A 51 -4.95 10.44 2.05
N GLU A 52 -3.95 10.59 2.92
CA GLU A 52 -3.26 9.43 3.50
C GLU A 52 -4.20 8.68 4.44
N LEU A 53 -4.30 7.36 4.26
CA LEU A 53 -5.05 6.49 5.16
C LEU A 53 -4.14 5.81 6.17
N ARG A 54 -3.00 5.27 5.72
CA ARG A 54 -2.09 4.50 6.55
C ARG A 54 -0.66 4.72 6.10
N ARG A 55 0.24 4.69 7.08
CA ARG A 55 1.67 4.68 6.86
C ARG A 55 2.25 3.64 7.81
N GLN A 56 3.11 2.77 7.29
CA GLN A 56 3.67 1.66 8.06
C GLN A 56 5.11 1.43 7.68
N ASP A 57 5.95 1.17 8.70
CA ASP A 57 7.32 0.74 8.50
C ASP A 57 7.39 -0.76 8.77
N TYR A 58 8.10 -1.49 7.90
CA TYR A 58 8.35 -2.90 8.07
C TYR A 58 9.84 -3.11 8.25
N ILE A 59 10.23 -3.64 9.41
CA ILE A 59 11.61 -3.86 9.77
C ILE A 59 11.95 -5.32 9.48
N PHE A 60 12.86 -5.52 8.52
CA PHE A 60 13.33 -6.85 8.15
C PHE A 60 14.74 -7.05 8.69
N SER A 61 14.98 -8.20 9.33
CA SER A 61 16.25 -8.53 9.94
C SER A 61 16.60 -10.00 9.72
N PRO A 62 16.82 -10.42 8.45
CA PRO A 62 17.12 -11.83 8.17
C PRO A 62 18.39 -12.30 8.93
N PRO A 63 18.44 -13.54 9.40
CA PRO A 63 17.43 -14.60 9.28
C PRO A 63 16.26 -14.48 10.26
N GLY A 64 16.13 -13.39 11.00
CA GLY A 64 15.00 -13.13 11.88
C GLY A 64 13.74 -12.78 11.09
N THR A 65 13.21 -11.57 11.27
CA THR A 65 11.97 -11.16 10.59
C THR A 65 12.19 -11.03 9.08
N THR A 66 11.52 -11.88 8.29
CA THR A 66 11.60 -11.88 6.82
C THR A 66 10.25 -11.67 6.16
N PHE A 67 9.17 -11.70 6.93
CA PHE A 67 7.79 -11.61 6.42
C PHE A 67 6.94 -10.79 7.37
N GLU A 68 6.14 -9.90 6.80
CA GLU A 68 5.18 -9.10 7.56
C GLU A 68 3.83 -9.09 6.85
N ARG A 69 2.77 -9.16 7.64
CA ARG A 69 1.40 -9.08 7.16
C ARG A 69 0.63 -8.11 8.03
N GLU A 70 -0.09 -7.20 7.37
CA GLU A 70 -0.95 -6.24 8.04
C GLU A 70 -2.32 -6.22 7.40
N ALA A 71 -3.34 -6.05 8.22
CA ALA A 71 -4.71 -5.84 7.74
C ALA A 71 -5.29 -4.67 8.50
N TRP A 72 -5.70 -3.62 7.76
CA TRP A 72 -6.27 -2.43 8.37
C TRP A 72 -7.75 -2.36 8.06
N VAL A 73 -8.57 -2.22 9.10
CA VAL A 73 -9.98 -1.89 8.93
C VAL A 73 -10.04 -0.39 8.69
N VAL A 74 -10.65 -0.01 7.58
CA VAL A 74 -10.78 1.39 7.18
C VAL A 74 -12.24 1.65 6.81
N MET A 75 -12.58 2.92 6.70
CA MET A 75 -13.87 3.31 6.17
C MET A 75 -13.62 4.52 5.27
N ALA A 76 -13.53 4.27 3.97
CA ALA A 76 -13.31 5.32 2.99
C ALA A 76 -14.34 5.17 1.88
N GLU A 77 -15.29 6.11 1.82
CA GLU A 77 -16.38 6.09 0.86
C GLU A 77 -16.04 6.90 -0.38
N GLY A 78 -16.60 6.50 -1.51
CA GLY A 78 -16.48 7.25 -2.75
C GLY A 78 -15.07 7.29 -3.30
N VAL A 79 -14.28 6.24 -3.09
CA VAL A 79 -12.89 6.18 -3.53
C VAL A 79 -12.84 5.93 -5.03
N THR A 80 -12.17 6.82 -5.76
CA THR A 80 -11.95 6.69 -7.20
C THR A 80 -10.58 6.13 -7.51
N HIS A 81 -9.57 6.45 -6.69
CA HIS A 81 -8.19 6.03 -6.87
C HIS A 81 -7.57 5.63 -5.54
N LEU A 82 -6.74 4.59 -5.57
CA LEU A 82 -5.90 4.21 -4.44
C LEU A 82 -4.44 4.33 -4.88
N HIS A 83 -3.64 5.03 -4.07
CA HIS A 83 -2.24 5.27 -4.32
C HIS A 83 -1.42 4.56 -3.26
N LEU A 84 -0.56 3.65 -3.69
CA LEU A 84 0.36 2.93 -2.79
C LEU A 84 1.78 3.35 -3.13
N TRP A 85 2.49 3.85 -2.13
CA TRP A 85 3.88 4.26 -2.26
C TRP A 85 4.75 3.39 -1.38
N LEU A 86 5.88 2.96 -1.93
CA LEU A 86 6.84 2.09 -1.25
C LEU A 86 8.22 2.71 -1.34
N LYS A 87 8.88 2.84 -0.19
CA LYS A 87 10.30 3.19 -0.13
C LYS A 87 11.05 1.95 0.37
N PRO A 88 11.96 1.38 -0.43
CA PRO A 88 12.59 0.08 -0.12
C PRO A 88 13.34 0.05 1.19
N ASP A 89 14.04 1.14 1.52
CA ASP A 89 14.72 1.26 2.80
C ASP A 89 14.70 2.71 3.26
N LYS A 90 14.24 2.92 4.47
CA LYS A 90 14.13 4.23 5.07
C LYS A 90 15.48 4.94 5.19
N GLY A 91 16.55 4.16 5.36
CA GLY A 91 17.92 4.65 5.41
C GLY A 91 18.56 4.89 4.06
N GLY A 92 17.88 4.58 2.96
CA GLY A 92 18.39 4.81 1.61
C GLY A 92 19.30 3.73 1.05
N LYS A 93 19.36 2.55 1.67
CA LYS A 93 20.13 1.43 1.15
C LYS A 93 19.58 1.02 -0.24
N PRO A 94 20.44 0.82 -1.26
CA PRO A 94 19.96 0.40 -2.57
C PRO A 94 19.41 -1.03 -2.54
N CYS A 95 18.10 -1.14 -2.72
CA CYS A 95 17.38 -2.41 -2.74
C CYS A 95 16.04 -2.19 -3.44
N ARG A 96 15.34 -3.28 -3.73
CA ARG A 96 14.05 -3.23 -4.41
C ARG A 96 12.92 -3.28 -3.41
N ALA A 97 11.87 -2.51 -3.65
CA ALA A 97 10.66 -2.58 -2.87
C ALA A 97 9.98 -3.93 -3.07
N THR A 98 9.33 -4.43 -2.05
CA THR A 98 8.61 -5.69 -2.10
C THR A 98 7.16 -5.51 -1.70
N LEU A 99 6.28 -6.23 -2.40
CA LEU A 99 4.87 -6.33 -2.08
C LEU A 99 4.40 -7.69 -2.59
N THR A 100 4.22 -8.63 -1.68
CA THR A 100 3.84 -10.00 -2.03
C THR A 100 2.35 -10.10 -2.31
N ALA A 101 1.53 -9.35 -1.58
CA ALA A 101 0.08 -9.35 -1.77
C ALA A 101 -0.52 -8.03 -1.34
N LEU A 102 -1.54 -7.61 -2.07
CA LEU A 102 -2.39 -6.48 -1.73
C LEU A 102 -3.83 -6.93 -1.94
N VAL A 103 -4.61 -6.93 -0.88
CA VAL A 103 -6.01 -7.34 -0.93
C VAL A 103 -6.88 -6.22 -0.40
N LEU A 104 -7.89 -5.85 -1.16
CA LEU A 104 -8.84 -4.81 -0.80
C LEU A 104 -10.22 -5.45 -0.63
N LYS A 105 -10.90 -5.11 0.47
CA LYS A 105 -12.31 -5.43 0.64
C LYS A 105 -13.09 -4.16 0.33
N THR A 106 -13.85 -4.23 -0.74
CA THR A 106 -14.60 -3.07 -1.26
C THR A 106 -16.05 -3.43 -1.52
N ALA A 107 -16.88 -2.40 -1.61
CA ALA A 107 -18.24 -2.49 -2.13
C ALA A 107 -18.51 -1.23 -2.93
N PRO A 108 -19.35 -1.30 -3.99
CA PRO A 108 -19.72 -0.09 -4.70
C PRO A 108 -20.29 0.95 -3.73
N SER A 109 -19.84 2.20 -3.87
CA SER A 109 -20.37 3.28 -3.05
C SER A 109 -21.85 3.48 -3.40
N GLU A 110 -22.70 3.58 -2.37
CA GLU A 110 -24.10 3.81 -2.59
C GLU A 110 -24.32 5.21 -3.12
N VAL A 111 -25.16 5.28 -4.16
CA VAL A 111 -25.63 6.55 -4.68
C VAL A 111 -27.09 6.64 -4.29
N MET A 112 -27.41 7.62 -3.48
CA MET A 112 -28.79 7.84 -3.07
C MET A 112 -29.60 8.29 -4.27
N PRO A 113 -30.71 7.60 -4.56
CA PRO A 113 -31.57 7.98 -5.68
C PRO A 113 -32.22 9.32 -5.47
#